data_6192e42c0064fd78c75697b1a2932a16
#
_entry.id   6192e42c0064fd78c75697b1a2932a16
#
_cell.length_a   1.000
_cell.length_b   1.000
_cell.length_c   1.000
_cell.angle_alpha   90.00
_cell.angle_beta   90.00
_cell.angle_gamma   90.00
#
_symmetry.space_group_name_H-M   'P 1'
#
loop_
_entity.id
_entity.type
_entity.pdbx_description
1 polymer ?
#
loop_
_entity_poly.entity_id
_entity_poly.type
_entity_poly.pdbx_seq_one_letter_code
_entity_poly.pdbx_strand_id
1 'polypeptide(L)'
;DQMTRHAQQVVPNEACGLFAGVKGVETVETFFPMQNAAESEIIYQLDPKEFIEVEQKADRLGMQILGVMHSHTASEAYPSETDVRDANQFDPFGIWYYLIVSLKDEDPVIRAFRIHETNINEVEIEIK
;
A
#
# COMPACT_ATOMS: atom_id res chain seq x y z
N ASP A 1 7.57 2.47 12.76
CA ASP A 1 6.36 2.16 12.03
C ASP A 1 6.56 0.85 11.26
N GLN A 2 5.54 -0.03 11.30
CA GLN A 2 5.61 -1.37 10.70
C GLN A 2 5.80 -1.33 9.19
N MET A 3 5.16 -0.38 8.51
CA MET A 3 5.26 -0.25 7.05
C MET A 3 6.68 0.14 6.65
N THR A 4 7.26 1.10 7.34
CA THR A 4 8.63 1.55 7.09
C THR A 4 9.63 0.42 7.34
N ARG A 5 9.47 -0.32 8.43
CA ARG A 5 10.34 -1.46 8.73
C ARG A 5 10.24 -2.54 7.66
N HIS A 6 9.03 -2.85 7.22
CA HIS A 6 8.83 -3.82 6.15
C HIS A 6 9.51 -3.37 4.85
N ALA A 7 9.36 -2.09 4.49
CA ALA A 7 10.00 -1.51 3.32
C ALA A 7 11.54 -1.65 3.40
N GLN A 8 12.10 -1.38 4.56
CA GLN A 8 13.55 -1.47 4.76
C GLN A 8 14.08 -2.91 4.73
N GLN A 9 13.28 -3.87 5.17
CA GLN A 9 13.68 -5.27 5.24
C GLN A 9 13.78 -5.95 3.88
N VAL A 10 13.05 -5.47 2.88
CA VAL A 10 12.98 -6.15 1.58
C VAL A 10 13.77 -5.44 0.48
N VAL A 11 14.48 -4.36 0.81
CA VAL A 11 15.35 -3.73 -0.20
C VAL A 11 16.30 -4.77 -0.80
N PRO A 12 16.64 -4.71 -2.07
CA PRO A 12 16.34 -3.63 -3.04
C PRO A 12 14.96 -3.72 -3.69
N ASN A 13 14.16 -4.73 -3.36
CA ASN A 13 12.83 -4.90 -3.94
C ASN A 13 11.82 -3.94 -3.32
N GLU A 14 10.76 -3.62 -4.08
CA GLU A 14 9.62 -2.90 -3.53
C GLU A 14 8.89 -3.79 -2.54
N ALA A 15 8.54 -3.23 -1.39
CA ALA A 15 7.69 -3.89 -0.42
C ALA A 15 6.23 -3.65 -0.75
N CYS A 16 5.36 -4.54 -0.30
CA CYS A 16 3.92 -4.33 -0.41
C CYS A 16 3.19 -4.98 0.76
N GLY A 17 1.94 -4.61 0.91
CA GLY A 17 1.07 -5.18 1.91
C GLY A 17 -0.28 -4.49 1.89
N LEU A 18 -1.19 -5.01 2.69
CA LEU A 18 -2.53 -4.45 2.85
C LEU A 18 -2.69 -3.89 4.24
N PHE A 19 -3.53 -2.87 4.37
CA PHE A 19 -3.88 -2.36 5.68
C PHE A 19 -5.39 -2.32 5.85
N ALA A 20 -5.83 -2.50 7.09
CA ALA A 20 -7.23 -2.66 7.42
C ALA A 20 -7.61 -1.83 8.64
N GLY A 21 -8.90 -1.57 8.77
CA GLY A 21 -9.48 -0.89 9.92
C GLY A 21 -10.90 -1.34 10.15
N VAL A 22 -11.51 -0.85 11.23
CA VAL A 22 -12.89 -1.16 11.56
C VAL A 22 -13.81 -0.58 10.48
N LYS A 23 -14.81 -1.35 10.08
CA LYS A 23 -15.78 -0.93 9.05
C LYS A 23 -16.40 0.42 9.40
N GLY A 24 -16.37 1.34 8.43
CA GLY A 24 -16.91 2.68 8.60
C GLY A 24 -15.99 3.68 9.26
N VAL A 25 -14.76 3.27 9.63
CA VAL A 25 -13.77 4.13 10.28
C VAL A 25 -12.51 4.19 9.43
N GLU A 26 -12.03 5.41 9.15
CA GLU A 26 -10.84 5.62 8.30
C GLU A 26 -9.54 5.65 9.11
N THR A 27 -9.40 4.69 10.05
CA THR A 27 -8.20 4.56 10.86
C THR A 27 -7.58 3.20 10.59
N VAL A 28 -6.28 3.19 10.28
CA VAL A 28 -5.53 1.96 10.08
C VAL A 28 -5.27 1.32 11.44
N GLU A 29 -5.83 0.14 11.64
CA GLU A 29 -5.65 -0.64 12.87
C GLU A 29 -4.59 -1.71 12.71
N THR A 30 -4.46 -2.30 11.51
CA THR A 30 -3.60 -3.45 11.27
C THR A 30 -2.96 -3.34 9.90
N PHE A 31 -1.66 -3.62 9.84
CA PHE A 31 -0.92 -3.77 8.59
C PHE A 31 -0.56 -5.23 8.40
N PHE A 32 -0.85 -5.75 7.20
CA PHE A 32 -0.51 -7.11 6.81
C PHE A 32 0.62 -7.05 5.78
N PRO A 33 1.89 -7.24 6.21
CA PRO A 33 2.99 -7.28 5.25
C PRO A 33 2.83 -8.48 4.31
N MET A 34 3.09 -8.27 3.03
CA MET A 34 2.97 -9.30 2.02
C MET A 34 4.26 -9.40 1.23
N GLN A 35 4.46 -10.53 0.57
CA GLN A 35 5.58 -10.72 -0.32
C GLN A 35 5.26 -10.06 -1.66
N ASN A 36 6.25 -9.35 -2.23
CA ASN A 36 6.11 -8.83 -3.60
C ASN A 36 6.27 -9.99 -4.58
N ALA A 37 5.16 -10.41 -5.19
CA ALA A 37 5.16 -11.55 -6.12
C ALA A 37 6.00 -11.27 -7.38
N ALA A 38 6.19 -10.00 -7.73
CA ALA A 38 7.04 -9.63 -8.87
C ALA A 38 8.54 -9.66 -8.54
N GLU A 39 8.89 -9.67 -7.25
CA GLU A 39 10.29 -9.64 -6.79
C GLU A 39 11.11 -8.56 -7.50
N SER A 40 10.53 -7.36 -7.64
CA SER A 40 11.08 -6.29 -8.46
C SER A 40 11.45 -5.06 -7.63
N GLU A 41 12.47 -4.32 -8.12
CA GLU A 41 12.89 -3.05 -7.53
C GLU A 41 12.04 -1.87 -7.97
N ILE A 42 11.19 -2.04 -9.00
CA ILE A 42 10.46 -0.94 -9.62
C ILE A 42 8.96 -1.17 -9.72
N ILE A 43 8.47 -2.37 -9.48
CA ILE A 43 7.04 -2.69 -9.46
C ILE A 43 6.74 -3.65 -8.31
N TYR A 44 5.48 -3.69 -7.90
CA TYR A 44 5.01 -4.68 -6.94
C TYR A 44 3.80 -5.42 -7.51
N GLN A 45 3.60 -6.63 -7.03
CA GLN A 45 2.44 -7.45 -7.37
C GLN A 45 1.98 -8.17 -6.11
N LEU A 46 0.69 -8.07 -5.81
CA LEU A 46 0.08 -8.84 -4.73
C LEU A 46 -0.21 -10.25 -5.24
N ASP A 47 0.24 -11.26 -4.49
CA ASP A 47 -0.11 -12.64 -4.80
C ASP A 47 -1.60 -12.85 -4.56
N PRO A 48 -2.38 -13.31 -5.57
CA PRO A 48 -3.83 -13.47 -5.41
C PRO A 48 -4.22 -14.40 -4.25
N LYS A 49 -3.46 -15.45 -4.01
CA LYS A 49 -3.73 -16.39 -2.93
C LYS A 49 -3.50 -15.73 -1.57
N GLU A 50 -2.38 -15.03 -1.42
CA GLU A 50 -2.05 -14.31 -0.19
C GLU A 50 -3.06 -13.19 0.07
N PHE A 51 -3.51 -12.51 -0.99
CA PHE A 51 -4.53 -11.48 -0.90
C PHE A 51 -5.82 -12.02 -0.27
N ILE A 52 -6.28 -13.19 -0.75
CA ILE A 52 -7.50 -13.82 -0.22
C ILE A 52 -7.31 -14.18 1.26
N GLU A 53 -6.14 -14.72 1.62
CA GLU A 53 -5.82 -15.07 3.00
C GLU A 53 -5.88 -13.84 3.92
N VAL A 54 -5.33 -12.71 3.46
CA VAL A 54 -5.35 -11.46 4.22
C VAL A 54 -6.77 -10.93 4.37
N GLU A 55 -7.57 -10.96 3.30
CA GLU A 55 -8.98 -10.56 3.37
C GLU A 55 -9.75 -11.38 4.41
N GLN A 56 -9.52 -12.68 4.44
CA GLN A 56 -10.16 -13.56 5.41
C GLN A 56 -9.74 -13.25 6.83
N LYS A 57 -8.47 -12.93 7.05
CA LYS A 57 -7.97 -12.51 8.37
C LYS A 57 -8.63 -11.21 8.82
N ALA A 58 -8.74 -10.25 7.93
CA ALA A 58 -9.39 -8.98 8.24
C ALA A 58 -10.85 -9.19 8.61
N ASP A 59 -11.58 -10.01 7.85
CA ASP A 59 -12.97 -10.34 8.13
C ASP A 59 -13.13 -10.96 9.52
N ARG A 60 -12.26 -11.89 9.88
CA ARG A 60 -12.32 -12.53 11.21
C ARG A 60 -12.08 -11.54 12.34
N LEU A 61 -11.33 -10.47 12.10
CA LEU A 61 -11.07 -9.42 13.07
C LEU A 61 -12.14 -8.33 13.07
N GLY A 62 -13.19 -8.46 12.25
CA GLY A 62 -14.23 -7.44 12.11
C GLY A 62 -13.77 -6.20 11.38
N MET A 63 -12.73 -6.33 10.55
CA MET A 63 -12.13 -5.22 9.82
C MET A 63 -12.38 -5.32 8.33
N GLN A 64 -12.20 -4.22 7.62
CA GLN A 64 -12.21 -4.17 6.16
C GLN A 64 -10.86 -3.70 5.66
N ILE A 65 -10.48 -4.15 4.47
CA ILE A 65 -9.28 -3.64 3.81
C ILE A 65 -9.53 -2.20 3.39
N LEU A 66 -8.64 -1.30 3.81
CA LEU A 66 -8.73 0.12 3.48
C LEU A 66 -7.87 0.48 2.27
N GLY A 67 -6.84 -0.27 2.01
CA GLY A 67 -5.97 -0.01 0.89
C GLY A 67 -4.71 -0.85 0.88
N VAL A 68 -3.79 -0.44 0.02
CA VAL A 68 -2.53 -1.11 -0.20
C VAL A 68 -1.36 -0.17 0.08
N MET A 69 -0.31 -0.72 0.68
CA MET A 69 0.98 -0.05 0.86
C MET A 69 1.98 -0.66 -0.11
N HIS A 70 2.81 0.20 -0.72
CA HIS A 70 4.02 -0.28 -1.36
C HIS A 70 5.15 0.73 -1.14
N SER A 71 6.39 0.31 -1.41
CA SER A 71 7.54 1.18 -1.24
C SER A 71 8.15 1.54 -2.59
N HIS A 72 8.75 2.72 -2.66
CA HIS A 72 9.64 3.13 -3.73
C HIS A 72 11.05 3.18 -3.15
N THR A 73 11.97 2.43 -3.73
CA THR A 73 13.34 2.33 -3.19
C THR A 73 14.23 3.47 -3.65
N ALA A 74 14.00 4.02 -4.83
CA ALA A 74 14.87 5.04 -5.43
C ALA A 74 14.11 6.25 -5.99
N SER A 75 12.80 6.31 -5.83
CA SER A 75 11.98 7.41 -6.32
C SER A 75 11.14 8.01 -5.20
N GLU A 76 10.53 9.16 -5.49
CA GLU A 76 9.69 9.88 -4.53
C GLU A 76 8.44 9.08 -4.15
N ALA A 77 7.84 9.43 -3.01
CA ALA A 77 6.59 8.85 -2.54
C ALA A 77 5.40 9.41 -3.34
N TYR A 78 5.38 9.12 -4.64
CA TYR A 78 4.33 9.57 -5.56
C TYR A 78 4.03 8.44 -6.54
N PRO A 79 2.74 8.19 -6.89
CA PRO A 79 2.38 7.10 -7.78
C PRO A 79 3.05 7.21 -9.15
N SER A 80 3.64 6.11 -9.62
CA SER A 80 4.18 6.01 -10.97
C SER A 80 3.06 5.75 -11.98
N GLU A 81 3.37 5.83 -13.28
CA GLU A 81 2.37 5.47 -14.31
C GLU A 81 1.89 4.04 -14.15
N THR A 82 2.79 3.13 -13.82
CA THR A 82 2.43 1.74 -13.55
C THR A 82 1.51 1.63 -12.34
N ASP A 83 1.81 2.37 -11.27
CA ASP A 83 0.98 2.39 -10.07
C ASP A 83 -0.44 2.84 -10.38
N VAL A 84 -0.59 3.89 -11.18
CA VAL A 84 -1.90 4.41 -11.59
C VAL A 84 -2.67 3.37 -12.43
N ARG A 85 -1.99 2.75 -13.38
CA ARG A 85 -2.60 1.72 -14.23
C ARG A 85 -3.08 0.53 -13.40
N ASP A 86 -2.24 0.05 -12.49
CA ASP A 86 -2.58 -1.09 -11.65
C ASP A 86 -3.72 -0.75 -10.69
N ALA A 87 -3.72 0.45 -10.12
CA ALA A 87 -4.80 0.91 -9.25
C ALA A 87 -6.15 0.90 -10.00
N ASN A 88 -6.16 1.33 -11.25
CA ASN A 88 -7.39 1.34 -12.05
C ASN A 88 -7.90 -0.06 -12.38
N GLN A 89 -7.02 -1.04 -12.45
CA GLN A 89 -7.41 -2.44 -12.66
C GLN A 89 -7.97 -3.08 -11.39
N PHE A 90 -7.34 -2.83 -10.24
CA PHE A 90 -7.74 -3.41 -8.96
C PHE A 90 -8.89 -2.69 -8.30
N ASP A 91 -8.94 -1.37 -8.45
CA ASP A 91 -9.84 -0.49 -7.71
C ASP A 91 -10.40 0.56 -8.67
N PRO A 92 -11.20 0.12 -9.66
CA PRO A 92 -11.66 1.04 -10.72
C PRO A 92 -12.54 2.18 -10.21
N PHE A 93 -13.10 2.07 -9.02
CA PHE A 93 -13.95 3.12 -8.43
C PHE A 93 -13.19 4.07 -7.51
N GLY A 94 -11.87 3.85 -7.31
CA GLY A 94 -11.05 4.72 -6.49
C GLY A 94 -11.42 4.73 -5.01
N ILE A 95 -11.80 3.57 -4.47
CA ILE A 95 -12.27 3.44 -3.08
C ILE A 95 -11.11 3.28 -2.11
N TRP A 96 -10.02 2.64 -2.54
CA TRP A 96 -8.88 2.32 -1.68
C TRP A 96 -7.96 3.51 -1.48
N TYR A 97 -7.22 3.47 -0.38
CA TYR A 97 -6.08 4.35 -0.14
C TYR A 97 -4.81 3.65 -0.59
N TYR A 98 -3.88 4.45 -1.12
CA TYR A 98 -2.57 3.96 -1.58
C TYR A 98 -1.50 4.67 -0.76
N LEU A 99 -0.86 3.92 0.14
CA LEU A 99 0.26 4.44 0.92
C LEU A 99 1.56 4.07 0.24
N ILE A 100 2.43 5.06 0.06
CA ILE A 100 3.74 4.85 -0.53
C ILE A 100 4.80 5.26 0.48
N VAL A 101 5.71 4.33 0.78
CA VAL A 101 6.87 4.60 1.62
C VAL A 101 8.07 4.76 0.70
N SER A 102 8.66 5.95 0.66
CA SER A 102 9.87 6.19 -0.13
C SER A 102 11.11 6.06 0.74
N LEU A 103 12.07 5.29 0.26
CA LEU A 103 13.38 5.12 0.89
C LEU A 103 14.47 5.84 0.09
N LYS A 104 14.07 6.76 -0.78
CA LYS A 104 14.99 7.51 -1.64
C LYS A 104 16.00 8.32 -0.81
N ASP A 105 15.50 8.98 0.22
CA ASP A 105 16.33 9.83 1.09
C ASP A 105 16.66 9.10 2.39
N GLU A 106 17.55 9.68 3.18
CA GLU A 106 17.97 9.11 4.45
C GLU A 106 16.78 8.86 5.39
N ASP A 107 15.87 9.84 5.47
CA ASP A 107 14.66 9.70 6.26
C ASP A 107 13.53 9.19 5.39
N PRO A 108 12.87 8.07 5.76
CA PRO A 108 11.73 7.56 5.02
C PRO A 108 10.57 8.56 4.97
N VAL A 109 9.92 8.67 3.81
CA VAL A 109 8.76 9.53 3.61
C VAL A 109 7.55 8.66 3.32
N ILE A 110 6.44 8.92 4.02
CA ILE A 110 5.17 8.22 3.82
C ILE A 110 4.13 9.21 3.32
N ARG A 111 3.51 8.91 2.20
CA ARG A 111 2.40 9.71 1.66
C ARG A 111 1.26 8.80 1.24
N ALA A 112 0.04 9.30 1.37
CA ALA A 112 -1.16 8.56 1.02
C ALA A 112 -1.92 9.24 -0.11
N PHE A 113 -2.54 8.43 -0.98
CA PHE A 113 -3.23 8.92 -2.16
C PHE A 113 -4.52 8.15 -2.39
N ARG A 114 -5.46 8.80 -3.08
CA ARG A 114 -6.56 8.14 -3.75
C ARG A 114 -6.35 8.29 -5.25
N ILE A 115 -6.59 7.21 -5.99
CA ILE A 115 -6.35 7.17 -7.44
C ILE A 115 -7.63 6.73 -8.13
N HIS A 116 -8.14 7.58 -9.03
CA HIS A 116 -9.31 7.28 -9.84
C HIS A 116 -9.06 7.78 -11.26
N GLU A 117 -9.00 6.86 -12.23
CA GLU A 117 -8.61 7.17 -13.61
C GLU A 117 -7.23 7.83 -13.63
N THR A 118 -7.11 9.06 -14.14
CA THR A 118 -5.85 9.80 -14.14
C THR A 118 -5.73 10.77 -12.97
N ASN A 119 -6.76 10.84 -12.11
CA ASN A 119 -6.77 11.75 -10.98
C ASN A 119 -6.05 11.13 -9.79
N ILE A 120 -5.02 11.81 -9.32
CA ILE A 120 -4.24 11.42 -8.14
C ILE A 120 -4.46 12.51 -7.10
N ASN A 121 -5.08 12.14 -5.98
CA ASN A 121 -5.38 13.08 -4.89
C ASN A 121 -4.63 12.65 -3.64
N GLU A 122 -3.75 13.51 -3.16
CA GLU A 122 -3.05 13.25 -1.92
C GLU A 122 -3.98 13.44 -0.73
N VAL A 123 -3.88 12.52 0.25
CA VAL A 123 -4.68 12.50 1.46
C VAL A 123 -3.76 12.76 2.64
N GLU A 124 -4.20 13.58 3.59
CA GLU A 124 -3.43 13.81 4.81
C GLU A 124 -3.37 12.54 5.66
N ILE A 125 -2.19 12.30 6.22
CA ILE A 125 -1.95 11.20 7.16
C ILE A 125 -1.70 11.81 8.53
N GLU A 126 -2.42 11.28 9.52
CA GLU A 126 -2.14 11.60 10.91
C GLU A 126 -1.60 10.34 11.58
N ILE A 127 -0.38 10.44 12.13
CA ILE A 127 0.27 9.34 12.83
C ILE A 127 0.02 9.51 14.32
N LYS A 128 -0.60 8.52 14.92
CA LYS A 128 -0.93 8.52 16.35
C LYS A 128 -0.05 7.57 17.14
#